data_aa3c006f741f51864ce44b27285999f3
#
_entry.id   aa3c006f741f51864ce44b27285999f3
#
_cell.length_a   1.000
_cell.length_b   1.000
_cell.length_c   1.000
_cell.angle_alpha   90.00
_cell.angle_beta   90.00
_cell.angle_gamma   90.00
#
_symmetry.space_group_name_H-M   'P 1'
#
loop_
_entity.id
_entity.type
_entity.pdbx_description
1 polymer ?
#
loop_
_entity_poly.entity_id
_entity_poly.type
_entity_poly.pdbx_seq_one_letter_code
_entity_poly.pdbx_strand_id
1 'polypeptide(L)'
;MKADCSNPFMLKEKRRPRVALIGCGASGMCFLHALATRYNRGDDEVDDTVLPYVTCLEQATEPGGCWRTVPTDQRNLPYNQACWYDDVWSNVLKECFEFPDYTFQDHFQVSVPTFLPRKELMEYFRKRCLQSDPHLLDAGRHHLHEIRYNTVVTSVTFEEVTGVFTVVSSPCLTDQHQSNAPESAIVEEYDYCIWAAGIRCKPRIPRSLLNLLKKGQSLLDYDAPPDTPFAGTILHSIHATEFTSSVIDKCVVLVGDSDSAADVALRAVKLGASKVIILSRSGYGGCLFMGSWPSRVTANGSSESIVQIHVVVPCRVVDAGRSIECSPVVWSHEDEVYIVDETRENVIVENVDTVIFCTGYVPSTDFLSEDLRLHSEDVFSWTWSVPEDFKMRENPLTPDLGEVTPTIDLGFSGNLIPGFYRSMLISNPKMMYIMDINSEYPLLHLEAEAWLSLALCTGDLRVPPKEVIEEEIQQQMLEEMNIAFLRWSMDSNYFEAMFDLGENHWSDDYDDPRTIQINEEFLAYHLGLIARNFRDSKYPVDFGTYGALNELGQNLVRLGVEHFKMLHLLDPNSPNASWATFRDVIPSQIQSIYTGQKAVPLPKPWLHLKPEDDLVALCTAKLASDKEV
;
A
#
# COMPACT_ATOMS: atom_id res chain seq x y z
N MET A 1 -60.39 43.42 0.68
CA MET A 1 -59.79 42.18 1.08
C MET A 1 -58.59 41.94 0.14
N LYS A 2 -57.40 42.23 0.60
CA LYS A 2 -56.16 41.91 -0.12
C LYS A 2 -55.70 40.57 0.43
N ALA A 3 -55.66 39.56 -0.43
CA ALA A 3 -55.06 38.26 -0.08
C ALA A 3 -53.54 38.39 -0.11
N ASP A 4 -52.94 38.17 1.03
CA ASP A 4 -51.51 38.13 1.26
C ASP A 4 -51.00 36.76 0.77
N CYS A 5 -50.42 36.70 -0.44
CA CYS A 5 -49.72 35.49 -0.90
C CYS A 5 -48.30 35.53 -0.37
N SER A 6 -48.11 35.11 0.84
CA SER A 6 -46.82 34.79 1.39
C SER A 6 -46.24 33.58 0.66
N ASN A 7 -45.22 33.84 -0.13
CA ASN A 7 -44.46 32.89 -0.93
C ASN A 7 -43.73 31.86 -0.01
N PRO A 8 -44.02 30.55 -0.08
CA PRO A 8 -43.39 29.56 0.78
C PRO A 8 -42.03 29.03 0.24
N PHE A 9 -41.45 29.69 -0.74
CA PHE A 9 -40.08 29.42 -1.15
C PHE A 9 -39.10 30.30 -0.35
N MET A 10 -39.02 30.07 0.98
CA MET A 10 -37.77 30.42 1.64
C MET A 10 -36.69 29.53 1.05
N LEU A 11 -35.79 30.13 0.32
CA LEU A 11 -34.51 29.55 -0.05
C LEU A 11 -33.89 29.08 1.27
N LYS A 12 -33.85 27.75 1.50
CA LYS A 12 -33.02 27.19 2.56
C LYS A 12 -31.64 27.77 2.31
N GLU A 13 -31.10 28.58 3.20
CA GLU A 13 -29.69 28.96 3.18
C GLU A 13 -28.91 27.66 2.99
N LYS A 14 -28.12 27.59 1.92
CA LYS A 14 -27.28 26.42 1.64
C LYS A 14 -26.26 26.35 2.77
N ARG A 15 -26.52 25.51 3.77
CA ARG A 15 -25.52 25.24 4.80
C ARG A 15 -24.32 24.54 4.15
N ARG A 16 -23.13 24.84 4.66
CA ARG A 16 -21.89 24.19 4.26
C ARG A 16 -21.99 22.67 4.56
N PRO A 17 -21.65 21.77 3.61
CA PRO A 17 -21.62 20.34 3.87
C PRO A 17 -20.64 20.00 4.99
N ARG A 18 -21.00 19.04 5.85
CA ARG A 18 -20.11 18.51 6.89
C ARG A 18 -19.53 17.16 6.43
N VAL A 19 -18.23 16.99 6.55
CA VAL A 19 -17.50 15.78 6.16
C VAL A 19 -16.81 15.19 7.38
N ALA A 20 -17.05 13.91 7.65
CA ALA A 20 -16.23 13.12 8.55
C ALA A 20 -15.07 12.51 7.74
N LEU A 21 -13.85 12.89 8.06
CA LEU A 21 -12.62 12.29 7.51
C LEU A 21 -12.00 11.38 8.57
N ILE A 22 -11.97 10.07 8.30
CA ILE A 22 -11.51 9.07 9.28
C ILE A 22 -10.08 8.65 8.95
N GLY A 23 -9.14 9.12 9.76
CA GLY A 23 -7.70 8.92 9.61
C GLY A 23 -6.96 10.11 9.01
N CYS A 24 -5.78 10.41 9.58
CA CYS A 24 -4.86 11.46 9.14
C CYS A 24 -3.50 10.88 8.68
N GLY A 25 -3.55 9.74 7.97
CA GLY A 25 -2.42 9.20 7.22
C GLY A 25 -2.19 9.95 5.91
N ALA A 26 -1.39 9.39 4.98
CA ALA A 26 -1.14 9.99 3.68
C ALA A 26 -2.44 10.36 2.95
N SER A 27 -3.42 9.46 2.94
CA SER A 27 -4.75 9.69 2.33
C SER A 27 -5.49 10.90 2.92
N GLY A 28 -5.58 10.95 4.25
CA GLY A 28 -6.26 12.06 4.93
C GLY A 28 -5.52 13.39 4.75
N MET A 29 -4.19 13.37 4.78
CA MET A 29 -3.37 14.56 4.52
C MET A 29 -3.54 15.08 3.10
N CYS A 30 -3.62 14.20 2.08
CA CYS A 30 -3.91 14.61 0.70
C CYS A 30 -5.28 15.28 0.58
N PHE A 31 -6.31 14.76 1.27
CA PHE A 31 -7.63 15.37 1.25
C PHE A 31 -7.64 16.77 1.90
N LEU A 32 -6.99 16.94 3.05
CA LEU A 32 -6.88 18.24 3.71
C LEU A 32 -6.10 19.24 2.85
N HIS A 33 -5.03 18.77 2.18
CA HIS A 33 -4.26 19.59 1.24
C HIS A 33 -5.09 20.00 0.01
N ALA A 34 -5.87 19.08 -0.57
CA ALA A 34 -6.77 19.39 -1.68
C ALA A 34 -7.80 20.47 -1.30
N LEU A 35 -8.39 20.36 -0.10
CA LEU A 35 -9.33 21.34 0.45
C LEU A 35 -8.69 22.72 0.57
N ALA A 36 -7.50 22.81 1.16
CA ALA A 36 -6.78 24.06 1.34
C ALA A 36 -6.34 24.68 0.00
N THR A 37 -5.83 23.86 -0.91
CA THR A 37 -5.43 24.31 -2.24
C THR A 37 -6.63 24.85 -3.02
N ARG A 38 -7.78 24.17 -2.91
CA ARG A 38 -9.02 24.64 -3.56
C ARG A 38 -9.50 25.97 -2.99
N TYR A 39 -9.42 26.14 -1.67
CA TYR A 39 -9.74 27.40 -0.99
C TYR A 39 -8.84 28.55 -1.44
N ASN A 40 -7.52 28.33 -1.43
CA ASN A 40 -6.53 29.37 -1.69
C ASN A 40 -6.50 29.84 -3.15
N ARG A 41 -7.03 29.05 -4.08
CA ARG A 41 -7.06 29.44 -5.50
C ARG A 41 -7.91 30.66 -5.77
N GLY A 42 -8.87 30.96 -4.88
CA GLY A 42 -9.69 32.16 -5.02
C GLY A 42 -10.28 32.31 -6.42
N ASP A 43 -10.68 31.17 -7.03
CA ASP A 43 -11.47 31.25 -8.25
C ASP A 43 -12.65 32.16 -7.92
N ASP A 44 -12.67 33.35 -8.43
CA ASP A 44 -13.58 34.48 -8.10
C ASP A 44 -15.09 34.15 -8.16
N GLU A 45 -15.42 32.89 -8.43
CA GLU A 45 -16.76 32.32 -8.49
C GLU A 45 -17.03 31.21 -7.47
N VAL A 46 -16.06 30.82 -6.60
CA VAL A 46 -16.32 29.80 -5.56
C VAL A 46 -17.02 30.49 -4.40
N ASP A 47 -18.35 30.36 -4.38
CA ASP A 47 -19.15 30.65 -3.20
C ASP A 47 -18.56 29.86 -2.01
N ASP A 48 -18.01 30.55 -1.02
CA ASP A 48 -17.46 29.95 0.22
C ASP A 48 -18.42 28.95 0.88
N THR A 49 -19.70 29.00 0.54
CA THR A 49 -20.74 28.10 1.03
C THR A 49 -20.65 26.69 0.40
N VAL A 50 -19.90 26.50 -0.67
CA VAL A 50 -19.78 25.22 -1.40
C VAL A 50 -18.72 24.33 -0.78
N LEU A 51 -17.62 24.90 -0.26
CA LEU A 51 -16.57 24.09 0.37
C LEU A 51 -17.05 23.46 1.69
N PRO A 52 -16.76 22.17 1.94
CA PRO A 52 -17.21 21.50 3.12
C PRO A 52 -16.48 21.95 4.39
N TYR A 53 -17.12 21.75 5.54
CA TYR A 53 -16.43 21.73 6.82
C TYR A 53 -16.01 20.30 7.15
N VAL A 54 -14.72 20.08 7.40
CA VAL A 54 -14.13 18.75 7.60
C VAL A 54 -13.73 18.53 9.04
N THR A 55 -14.25 17.48 9.66
CA THR A 55 -13.76 16.98 10.95
C THR A 55 -12.90 15.74 10.66
N CYS A 56 -11.59 15.87 10.82
CA CYS A 56 -10.65 14.77 10.70
C CYS A 56 -10.46 14.10 12.06
N LEU A 57 -10.75 12.80 12.13
CA LEU A 57 -10.69 11.99 13.36
C LEU A 57 -9.48 11.05 13.26
N GLU A 58 -8.44 11.30 14.07
CA GLU A 58 -7.20 10.53 14.09
C GLU A 58 -7.00 9.88 15.46
N GLN A 59 -6.84 8.56 15.47
CA GLN A 59 -6.64 7.81 16.71
C GLN A 59 -5.27 8.04 17.34
N ALA A 60 -4.27 8.38 16.55
CA ALA A 60 -2.92 8.64 17.03
C ALA A 60 -2.75 10.06 17.59
N THR A 61 -1.61 10.28 18.24
CA THR A 61 -1.23 11.58 18.81
C THR A 61 -0.82 12.61 17.77
N GLU A 62 -0.53 12.17 16.53
CA GLU A 62 -0.01 12.99 15.44
C GLU A 62 -0.40 12.39 14.07
N PRO A 63 -0.34 13.18 12.98
CA PRO A 63 -0.65 12.68 11.63
C PRO A 63 0.45 11.78 11.09
N GLY A 64 0.15 11.05 10.00
CA GLY A 64 1.14 10.29 9.25
C GLY A 64 0.84 8.81 9.10
N GLY A 65 -0.14 8.27 9.81
CA GLY A 65 -0.55 6.88 9.68
C GLY A 65 0.62 5.90 9.87
N CYS A 66 0.81 4.97 8.93
CA CYS A 66 1.89 3.98 8.98
C CYS A 66 3.30 4.57 8.76
N TRP A 67 3.40 5.76 8.19
CA TRP A 67 4.68 6.46 7.99
C TRP A 67 5.20 7.15 9.25
N ARG A 68 4.39 7.25 10.27
CA ARG A 68 4.72 7.91 11.52
C ARG A 68 5.81 7.19 12.29
N THR A 69 6.73 7.94 12.88
CA THR A 69 7.71 7.41 13.83
C THR A 69 7.11 7.43 15.23
N VAL A 70 6.90 6.27 15.84
CA VAL A 70 6.32 6.17 17.18
C VAL A 70 7.44 6.09 18.22
N PRO A 71 7.49 7.00 19.22
CA PRO A 71 8.44 6.92 20.32
C PRO A 71 8.37 5.56 21.02
N THR A 72 9.52 5.06 21.46
CA THR A 72 9.65 3.70 22.02
C THR A 72 8.76 3.46 23.24
N ASP A 73 8.60 4.49 24.08
CA ASP A 73 7.74 4.48 25.27
C ASP A 73 6.23 4.48 24.95
N GLN A 74 5.85 4.86 23.74
CA GLN A 74 4.46 4.94 23.29
C GLN A 74 4.05 3.81 22.35
N ARG A 75 4.97 2.93 21.94
CA ARG A 75 4.70 1.87 20.97
C ARG A 75 3.71 0.82 21.46
N ASN A 76 3.62 0.62 22.75
CA ASN A 76 2.72 -0.36 23.38
C ASN A 76 1.30 0.16 23.58
N LEU A 77 1.04 1.43 23.26
CA LEU A 77 -0.31 1.98 23.34
C LEU A 77 -1.16 1.42 22.17
N PRO A 78 -2.35 0.86 22.44
CA PRO A 78 -3.15 0.14 21.44
C PRO A 78 -3.45 0.94 20.18
N TYR A 79 -3.57 2.26 20.29
CA TYR A 79 -3.95 3.16 19.21
C TYR A 79 -2.76 3.92 18.60
N ASN A 80 -1.55 3.66 19.09
CA ASN A 80 -0.35 4.38 18.64
C ASN A 80 0.60 3.52 17.82
N GLN A 81 0.18 2.31 17.45
CA GLN A 81 1.00 1.41 16.63
C GLN A 81 1.13 1.95 15.22
N ALA A 82 2.37 2.17 14.77
CA ALA A 82 2.66 2.28 13.34
C ALA A 82 2.82 0.86 12.77
N CYS A 83 2.27 0.64 11.59
CA CYS A 83 2.35 -0.69 10.93
C CYS A 83 3.78 -1.10 10.58
N TRP A 84 4.75 -0.18 10.64
CA TRP A 84 6.11 -0.41 10.17
C TRP A 84 7.14 -0.08 11.24
N TYR A 85 8.28 -0.74 11.17
CA TYR A 85 9.44 -0.50 12.03
C TYR A 85 10.22 0.75 11.58
N ASP A 86 11.12 1.27 12.44
CA ASP A 86 11.81 2.55 12.21
C ASP A 86 12.76 2.55 11.01
N ASP A 87 13.25 1.39 10.60
CA ASP A 87 14.25 1.22 9.55
C ASP A 87 13.64 0.84 8.19
N VAL A 88 12.37 1.18 7.97
CA VAL A 88 11.70 1.00 6.67
C VAL A 88 12.18 2.07 5.69
N TRP A 89 12.42 1.63 4.47
CA TRP A 89 12.76 2.45 3.32
C TRP A 89 11.70 2.31 2.24
N SER A 90 11.60 3.32 1.38
CA SER A 90 10.76 3.17 0.20
C SER A 90 11.25 2.02 -0.67
N ASN A 91 10.31 1.30 -1.27
CA ASN A 91 10.55 0.27 -2.28
C ASN A 91 10.23 0.78 -3.70
N VAL A 92 9.74 2.01 -3.82
CA VAL A 92 9.47 2.73 -5.06
C VAL A 92 10.42 3.92 -5.15
N LEU A 93 10.81 4.31 -6.36
CA LEU A 93 11.62 5.51 -6.59
C LEU A 93 10.91 6.75 -6.04
N LYS A 94 11.60 7.60 -5.28
CA LYS A 94 11.00 8.87 -4.82
C LYS A 94 10.49 9.70 -5.99
N GLU A 95 11.14 9.63 -7.12
CA GLU A 95 10.77 10.33 -8.35
C GLU A 95 9.41 9.91 -8.90
N CYS A 96 8.95 8.68 -8.61
CA CYS A 96 7.61 8.20 -8.98
C CYS A 96 6.49 8.69 -8.07
N PHE A 97 6.82 9.22 -6.90
CA PHE A 97 5.83 9.80 -5.98
C PHE A 97 6.12 11.24 -5.57
N GLU A 98 6.91 11.94 -6.36
CA GLU A 98 7.14 13.37 -6.20
C GLU A 98 5.88 14.16 -6.57
N PHE A 99 5.52 15.15 -5.78
CA PHE A 99 4.42 16.03 -6.09
C PHE A 99 4.86 17.17 -7.00
N PRO A 100 4.06 17.54 -8.02
CA PRO A 100 4.41 18.61 -8.95
C PRO A 100 4.46 20.00 -8.32
N ASP A 101 3.69 20.23 -7.25
CA ASP A 101 3.58 21.50 -6.52
C ASP A 101 4.55 21.61 -5.33
N TYR A 102 5.21 20.50 -4.95
CA TYR A 102 6.20 20.46 -3.89
C TYR A 102 7.20 19.34 -4.16
N THR A 103 8.29 19.67 -4.83
CA THR A 103 9.28 18.70 -5.26
C THR A 103 10.22 18.29 -4.12
N PHE A 104 10.95 17.17 -4.28
CA PHE A 104 12.00 16.82 -3.31
C PHE A 104 13.12 17.85 -3.28
N GLN A 105 13.37 18.56 -4.40
CA GLN A 105 14.30 19.70 -4.40
C GLN A 105 13.82 20.84 -3.51
N ASP A 106 12.52 21.14 -3.53
CA ASP A 106 11.94 22.16 -2.63
C ASP A 106 12.06 21.74 -1.17
N HIS A 107 11.94 20.45 -0.89
CA HIS A 107 11.99 19.92 0.46
C HIS A 107 13.42 19.86 1.02
N PHE A 108 14.32 19.18 0.33
CA PHE A 108 15.66 18.87 0.83
C PHE A 108 16.71 19.95 0.53
N GLN A 109 16.48 20.77 -0.52
CA GLN A 109 17.46 21.78 -1.02
C GLN A 109 18.82 21.18 -1.41
N VAL A 110 18.92 19.86 -1.49
CA VAL A 110 20.11 19.08 -1.89
C VAL A 110 19.68 17.82 -2.59
N SER A 111 20.53 17.29 -3.48
CA SER A 111 20.27 16.00 -4.10
C SER A 111 20.35 14.88 -3.07
N VAL A 112 19.36 14.00 -3.07
CA VAL A 112 19.24 12.86 -2.17
C VAL A 112 19.11 11.56 -2.98
N PRO A 113 19.33 10.39 -2.35
CA PRO A 113 19.13 9.10 -3.01
C PRO A 113 17.71 8.90 -3.50
N THR A 114 17.56 8.00 -4.46
CA THR A 114 16.25 7.68 -5.03
C THR A 114 15.35 6.88 -4.08
N PHE A 115 15.95 6.08 -3.21
CA PHE A 115 15.22 5.42 -2.11
C PHE A 115 15.45 6.17 -0.82
N LEU A 116 14.38 6.43 -0.08
CA LEU A 116 14.41 7.25 1.11
C LEU A 116 13.91 6.49 2.35
N PRO A 117 14.50 6.74 3.52
CA PRO A 117 13.98 6.20 4.75
C PRO A 117 12.63 6.82 5.09
N ARG A 118 11.81 6.05 5.80
CA ARG A 118 10.45 6.42 6.21
C ARG A 118 10.35 7.81 6.84
N LYS A 119 11.29 8.16 7.72
CA LYS A 119 11.28 9.46 8.41
C LYS A 119 11.36 10.64 7.43
N GLU A 120 12.19 10.53 6.39
CA GLU A 120 12.37 11.59 5.40
C GLU A 120 11.11 11.75 4.53
N LEU A 121 10.49 10.64 4.17
CA LEU A 121 9.22 10.66 3.44
C LEU A 121 8.08 11.23 4.28
N MET A 122 8.02 10.86 5.56
CA MET A 122 7.03 11.40 6.47
C MET A 122 7.14 12.92 6.62
N GLU A 123 8.36 13.44 6.77
CA GLU A 123 8.59 14.88 6.84
C GLU A 123 8.24 15.59 5.53
N TYR A 124 8.51 14.97 4.39
CA TYR A 124 8.12 15.48 3.08
C TYR A 124 6.59 15.62 2.97
N PHE A 125 5.82 14.58 3.31
CA PHE A 125 4.35 14.63 3.30
C PHE A 125 3.80 15.68 4.27
N ARG A 126 4.31 15.65 5.49
CA ARG A 126 3.86 16.53 6.54
C ARG A 126 4.09 18.00 6.19
N LYS A 127 5.25 18.31 5.66
CA LYS A 127 5.60 19.68 5.29
C LYS A 127 4.75 20.18 4.13
N ARG A 128 4.51 19.36 3.11
CA ARG A 128 3.61 19.72 2.02
C ARG A 128 2.17 19.89 2.50
N CYS A 129 1.63 18.88 3.16
CA CYS A 129 0.18 18.80 3.40
C CYS A 129 -0.29 19.61 4.61
N LEU A 130 0.56 19.81 5.62
CA LEU A 130 0.15 20.42 6.89
C LEU A 130 0.94 21.67 7.28
N GLN A 131 2.19 21.83 6.80
CA GLN A 131 3.05 22.94 7.18
C GLN A 131 3.33 23.93 6.06
N SER A 132 3.15 23.53 4.80
CA SER A 132 3.36 24.40 3.66
C SER A 132 2.26 25.43 3.50
N ASP A 133 1.07 25.15 4.04
CA ASP A 133 -0.04 26.08 4.07
C ASP A 133 -0.31 26.54 5.52
N PRO A 134 0.04 27.79 5.86
CA PRO A 134 -0.25 28.35 7.18
C PRO A 134 -1.76 28.39 7.49
N HIS A 135 -2.64 28.30 6.47
CA HIS A 135 -4.08 28.27 6.68
C HIS A 135 -4.57 26.89 7.15
N LEU A 136 -3.87 25.80 6.80
CA LEU A 136 -4.17 24.46 7.32
C LEU A 136 -3.83 24.32 8.81
N LEU A 137 -2.82 25.04 9.29
CA LEU A 137 -2.43 25.02 10.71
C LEU A 137 -3.16 26.08 11.54
N ASP A 138 -3.58 27.17 10.91
CA ASP A 138 -4.29 28.25 11.56
C ASP A 138 -5.81 28.04 11.45
N ALA A 139 -6.34 27.08 12.20
CA ALA A 139 -7.77 26.84 12.34
C ALA A 139 -8.58 28.09 12.74
N GLY A 140 -7.86 29.17 13.13
CA GLY A 140 -8.46 30.43 13.52
C GLY A 140 -8.96 31.31 12.38
N ARG A 141 -8.45 31.18 11.13
CA ARG A 141 -8.80 32.14 10.06
C ARG A 141 -9.92 31.68 9.12
N HIS A 142 -10.01 30.38 8.80
CA HIS A 142 -10.95 29.94 7.76
C HIS A 142 -11.94 28.86 8.19
N HIS A 143 -11.80 28.24 9.36
CA HIS A 143 -12.74 27.26 9.94
C HIS A 143 -13.22 26.16 8.95
N LEU A 144 -12.36 25.77 7.99
CA LEU A 144 -12.72 24.75 7.01
C LEU A 144 -12.55 23.34 7.54
N HIS A 145 -11.65 23.16 8.51
CA HIS A 145 -11.40 21.84 9.10
C HIS A 145 -10.91 21.95 10.54
N GLU A 146 -11.04 20.85 11.24
CA GLU A 146 -10.38 20.55 12.51
C GLU A 146 -9.80 19.14 12.47
N ILE A 147 -8.65 18.92 13.10
CA ILE A 147 -8.06 17.60 13.29
C ILE A 147 -8.14 17.27 14.79
N ARG A 148 -8.86 16.20 15.12
CA ARG A 148 -8.99 15.69 16.48
C ARG A 148 -8.09 14.47 16.63
N TYR A 149 -6.93 14.66 17.20
CA TYR A 149 -6.01 13.59 17.56
C TYR A 149 -6.49 12.84 18.81
N ASN A 150 -5.91 11.67 19.08
CA ASN A 150 -6.29 10.80 20.19
C ASN A 150 -7.79 10.48 20.19
N THR A 151 -8.40 10.37 19.03
CA THR A 151 -9.83 10.19 18.85
C THR A 151 -10.09 8.95 18.00
N VAL A 152 -10.62 7.89 18.61
CA VAL A 152 -10.99 6.67 17.92
C VAL A 152 -12.46 6.71 17.50
N VAL A 153 -12.72 6.40 16.22
CA VAL A 153 -14.08 6.19 15.71
C VAL A 153 -14.49 4.77 16.06
N THR A 154 -15.62 4.61 16.74
CA THR A 154 -16.13 3.33 17.21
C THR A 154 -17.34 2.85 16.43
N SER A 155 -18.08 3.77 15.78
CA SER A 155 -19.22 3.41 14.93
C SER A 155 -19.47 4.47 13.88
N VAL A 156 -19.83 4.03 12.67
CA VAL A 156 -20.38 4.85 11.59
C VAL A 156 -21.59 4.14 11.02
N THR A 157 -22.72 4.83 10.98
CA THR A 157 -23.97 4.36 10.37
C THR A 157 -24.51 5.41 9.42
N PHE A 158 -25.35 4.99 8.47
CA PHE A 158 -26.01 5.89 7.53
C PHE A 158 -27.52 5.75 7.64
N GLU A 159 -28.24 6.86 7.70
CA GLU A 159 -29.70 6.94 7.71
C GLU A 159 -30.19 7.35 6.33
N GLU A 160 -30.79 6.44 5.57
CA GLU A 160 -31.27 6.71 4.21
C GLU A 160 -32.32 7.83 4.13
N VAL A 161 -33.24 7.90 5.15
CA VAL A 161 -34.34 8.87 5.15
C VAL A 161 -33.83 10.29 5.29
N THR A 162 -32.88 10.51 6.17
CA THR A 162 -32.28 11.84 6.41
C THR A 162 -31.11 12.11 5.49
N GLY A 163 -30.49 11.06 4.97
CA GLY A 163 -29.34 11.11 4.09
C GLY A 163 -28.05 11.56 4.79
N VAL A 164 -27.91 11.30 6.10
CA VAL A 164 -26.77 11.68 6.92
C VAL A 164 -26.10 10.49 7.57
N PHE A 165 -24.80 10.64 7.83
CA PHE A 165 -24.00 9.71 8.61
C PHE A 165 -24.04 10.09 10.09
N THR A 166 -24.19 9.10 10.97
CA THR A 166 -23.95 9.24 12.40
C THR A 166 -22.59 8.63 12.73
N VAL A 167 -21.67 9.43 13.22
CA VAL A 167 -20.32 9.01 13.62
C VAL A 167 -20.22 9.06 15.15
N VAL A 168 -19.84 7.95 15.75
CA VAL A 168 -19.56 7.84 17.18
C VAL A 168 -18.05 7.75 17.37
N SER A 169 -17.51 8.66 18.15
CA SER A 169 -16.08 8.70 18.48
C SER A 169 -15.87 8.82 20.00
N SER A 170 -14.69 8.43 20.45
CA SER A 170 -14.28 8.57 21.85
C SER A 170 -12.79 8.89 21.93
N PRO A 171 -12.34 9.57 23.01
CA PRO A 171 -10.92 9.74 23.27
C PRO A 171 -10.21 8.39 23.40
N CYS A 172 -8.98 8.28 22.90
CA CYS A 172 -8.14 7.12 23.15
C CYS A 172 -7.73 7.09 24.62
N LEU A 173 -7.98 5.97 25.29
CA LEU A 173 -7.54 5.76 26.66
C LEU A 173 -6.00 5.73 26.71
N THR A 174 -5.41 6.68 27.40
CA THR A 174 -3.99 6.61 27.78
C THR A 174 -3.86 5.94 29.14
N ASP A 175 -2.86 5.09 29.34
CA ASP A 175 -2.66 4.31 30.60
C ASP A 175 -2.62 5.16 31.89
N GLN A 176 -2.55 6.49 31.79
CA GLN A 176 -2.45 7.39 32.94
C GLN A 176 -3.80 7.86 33.51
N HIS A 177 -4.90 7.57 32.85
CA HIS A 177 -6.24 7.95 33.33
C HIS A 177 -7.13 6.72 33.55
N GLN A 178 -6.83 5.92 34.56
CA GLN A 178 -7.81 5.07 35.23
C GLN A 178 -8.77 5.94 36.08
N SER A 179 -9.42 6.92 35.47
CA SER A 179 -10.59 7.54 36.08
C SER A 179 -11.78 6.65 35.77
N ASN A 180 -12.45 6.16 36.81
CA ASN A 180 -13.62 5.26 36.75
C ASN A 180 -14.90 5.89 36.14
N ALA A 181 -14.77 6.93 35.33
CA ALA A 181 -15.89 7.48 34.57
C ALA A 181 -15.72 7.11 33.10
N PRO A 182 -16.69 6.46 32.43
CA PRO A 182 -16.67 6.31 31.00
C PRO A 182 -16.66 7.72 30.39
N GLU A 183 -15.56 8.11 29.74
CA GLU A 183 -15.56 9.33 28.94
C GLU A 183 -16.68 9.20 27.92
N SER A 184 -17.55 10.21 27.88
CA SER A 184 -18.76 10.17 27.08
C SER A 184 -18.42 10.12 25.61
N ALA A 185 -18.90 9.09 24.91
CA ALA A 185 -18.83 9.02 23.47
C ALA A 185 -19.45 10.28 22.84
N ILE A 186 -18.78 10.84 21.86
CA ILE A 186 -19.27 11.97 21.07
C ILE A 186 -20.01 11.41 19.88
N VAL A 187 -21.25 11.86 19.67
CA VAL A 187 -22.10 11.47 18.56
C VAL A 187 -22.34 12.69 17.69
N GLU A 188 -21.97 12.62 16.41
CA GLU A 188 -22.09 13.73 15.47
C GLU A 188 -22.64 13.26 14.13
N GLU A 189 -23.31 14.19 13.43
CA GLU A 189 -23.91 13.94 12.13
C GLU A 189 -23.12 14.63 11.01
N TYR A 190 -22.97 13.95 9.85
CA TYR A 190 -22.22 14.41 8.70
C TYR A 190 -22.98 14.12 7.40
N ASP A 191 -22.79 14.98 6.39
CA ASP A 191 -23.38 14.82 5.07
C ASP A 191 -22.62 13.81 4.21
N TYR A 192 -21.30 13.69 4.45
CA TYR A 192 -20.36 12.78 3.77
C TYR A 192 -19.45 12.10 4.80
N CYS A 193 -19.02 10.90 4.47
CA CYS A 193 -18.01 10.18 5.24
C CYS A 193 -16.88 9.72 4.30
N ILE A 194 -15.64 10.01 4.68
CA ILE A 194 -14.44 9.61 3.94
C ILE A 194 -13.62 8.68 4.82
N TRP A 195 -13.48 7.43 4.39
CA TRP A 195 -12.57 6.49 5.01
C TRP A 195 -11.15 6.69 4.45
N ALA A 196 -10.24 7.10 5.32
CA ALA A 196 -8.81 7.30 5.03
C ALA A 196 -7.94 6.59 6.09
N ALA A 197 -8.50 5.51 6.71
CA ALA A 197 -7.89 4.80 7.82
C ALA A 197 -6.77 3.84 7.42
N GLY A 198 -6.55 3.65 6.11
CA GLY A 198 -5.47 2.83 5.57
C GLY A 198 -5.80 1.34 5.47
N ILE A 199 -5.25 0.68 4.46
CA ILE A 199 -5.51 -0.74 4.16
C ILE A 199 -4.63 -1.71 4.95
N ARG A 200 -3.57 -1.22 5.60
CA ARG A 200 -2.57 -2.05 6.32
C ARG A 200 -2.66 -1.89 7.83
N CYS A 201 -3.88 -2.05 8.38
CA CYS A 201 -4.14 -1.76 9.79
C CYS A 201 -4.11 -2.98 10.71
N LYS A 202 -4.59 -4.13 10.23
CA LYS A 202 -4.69 -5.34 11.02
C LYS A 202 -3.83 -6.44 10.42
N PRO A 203 -3.13 -7.25 11.25
CA PRO A 203 -2.35 -8.37 10.75
C PRO A 203 -3.28 -9.46 10.18
N ARG A 204 -2.96 -9.94 8.98
CA ARG A 204 -3.59 -11.12 8.40
C ARG A 204 -2.77 -12.35 8.77
N ILE A 205 -3.25 -13.15 9.70
CA ILE A 205 -2.61 -14.41 10.09
C ILE A 205 -3.53 -15.57 9.76
N PRO A 206 -3.13 -16.49 8.86
CA PRO A 206 -3.93 -17.67 8.56
C PRO A 206 -4.22 -18.48 9.83
N ARG A 207 -5.50 -18.70 10.11
CA ARG A 207 -5.94 -19.35 11.36
C ARG A 207 -5.37 -20.77 11.51
N SER A 208 -5.26 -21.51 10.41
CA SER A 208 -4.67 -22.84 10.37
C SER A 208 -3.21 -22.83 10.83
N LEU A 209 -2.38 -21.93 10.28
CA LEU A 209 -0.98 -21.80 10.67
C LEU A 209 -0.81 -21.30 12.11
N LEU A 210 -1.69 -20.42 12.56
CA LEU A 210 -1.67 -19.98 13.96
C LEU A 210 -2.03 -21.12 14.92
N ASN A 211 -3.00 -21.99 14.58
CA ASN A 211 -3.35 -23.17 15.36
C ASN A 211 -2.22 -24.20 15.34
N LEU A 212 -1.59 -24.41 14.18
CA LEU A 212 -0.40 -25.26 14.08
C LEU A 212 0.67 -24.83 15.10
N LEU A 213 1.06 -23.57 15.09
CA LEU A 213 2.14 -23.09 15.97
C LEU A 213 1.71 -23.01 17.44
N LYS A 214 0.52 -22.48 17.74
CA LYS A 214 0.07 -22.27 19.13
C LYS A 214 -0.47 -23.51 19.82
N LYS A 215 -1.01 -24.47 19.06
CA LYS A 215 -1.69 -25.65 19.60
C LYS A 215 -1.07 -26.97 19.16
N GLY A 216 -0.09 -26.95 18.26
CA GLY A 216 0.48 -28.17 17.67
C GLY A 216 -0.48 -28.92 16.73
N GLN A 217 -1.51 -28.24 16.18
CA GLN A 217 -2.47 -28.86 15.27
C GLN A 217 -1.82 -29.11 13.92
N SER A 218 -1.59 -30.38 13.57
CA SER A 218 -1.04 -30.76 12.25
C SER A 218 -1.98 -30.33 11.11
N LEU A 219 -1.41 -29.88 9.99
CA LEU A 219 -2.16 -29.58 8.78
C LEU A 219 -2.22 -30.79 7.81
N LEU A 220 -1.38 -31.82 8.06
CA LEU A 220 -1.38 -33.06 7.29
C LEU A 220 -2.50 -34.02 7.70
N ASP A 221 -2.87 -33.98 8.98
CA ASP A 221 -3.95 -34.78 9.53
C ASP A 221 -4.70 -33.92 10.58
N TYR A 222 -5.80 -33.35 10.15
CA TYR A 222 -6.59 -32.44 10.97
C TYR A 222 -7.32 -33.15 12.14
N ASP A 223 -7.56 -34.44 12.02
CA ASP A 223 -8.22 -35.26 13.04
C ASP A 223 -7.22 -35.88 14.05
N ALA A 224 -5.91 -35.77 13.77
CA ALA A 224 -4.90 -36.20 14.71
C ALA A 224 -4.94 -35.37 16.00
N PRO A 225 -4.65 -35.96 17.15
CA PRO A 225 -4.50 -35.20 18.38
C PRO A 225 -3.37 -34.16 18.22
N PRO A 226 -3.53 -32.95 18.81
CA PRO A 226 -2.51 -31.92 18.73
C PRO A 226 -1.17 -32.41 19.26
N ASP A 227 -0.11 -32.11 18.51
CA ASP A 227 1.28 -32.33 18.91
C ASP A 227 1.77 -31.22 19.85
N THR A 228 3.08 -31.19 20.10
CA THR A 228 3.70 -30.13 20.91
C THR A 228 3.59 -28.79 20.22
N PRO A 229 3.10 -27.72 20.89
CA PRO A 229 3.13 -26.37 20.36
C PRO A 229 4.54 -25.88 20.07
N PHE A 230 4.67 -24.90 19.19
CA PHE A 230 5.93 -24.21 18.94
C PHE A 230 6.42 -23.51 20.22
N ALA A 231 7.67 -23.77 20.59
CA ALA A 231 8.25 -23.29 21.85
C ALA A 231 8.90 -21.88 21.72
N GLY A 232 9.07 -21.38 20.50
CA GLY A 232 9.68 -20.09 20.22
C GLY A 232 8.70 -18.92 20.21
N THR A 233 9.17 -17.79 19.75
CA THR A 233 8.39 -16.55 19.65
C THR A 233 7.59 -16.55 18.34
N ILE A 234 6.31 -16.15 18.41
CA ILE A 234 5.44 -15.99 17.24
C ILE A 234 5.07 -14.52 17.12
N LEU A 235 5.44 -13.90 16.00
CA LEU A 235 5.18 -12.49 15.69
C LEU A 235 4.48 -12.35 14.34
N HIS A 236 4.00 -11.14 14.09
CA HIS A 236 3.67 -10.67 12.74
C HIS A 236 4.59 -9.48 12.40
N SER A 237 4.81 -9.19 11.14
CA SER A 237 5.65 -8.07 10.68
C SER A 237 5.26 -6.70 11.27
N ILE A 238 4.03 -6.56 11.77
CA ILE A 238 3.54 -5.37 12.49
C ILE A 238 4.14 -5.21 13.90
N HIS A 239 4.63 -6.29 14.54
CA HIS A 239 5.10 -6.28 15.93
C HIS A 239 6.54 -5.76 16.04
N ALA A 240 6.75 -4.53 15.59
CA ALA A 240 8.10 -3.95 15.49
C ALA A 240 8.83 -3.80 16.84
N THR A 241 8.11 -3.65 17.95
CA THR A 241 8.69 -3.46 19.28
C THR A 241 9.39 -4.70 19.84
N GLU A 242 8.83 -5.88 19.54
CA GLU A 242 9.36 -7.16 20.01
C GLU A 242 10.42 -7.73 19.06
N PHE A 243 10.56 -7.12 17.89
CA PHE A 243 11.36 -7.64 16.79
C PHE A 243 12.85 -7.74 17.16
N THR A 244 13.43 -6.70 17.75
CA THR A 244 14.87 -6.64 18.02
C THR A 244 15.33 -7.77 18.95
N SER A 245 14.65 -7.98 20.09
CA SER A 245 15.01 -9.02 21.06
C SER A 245 14.74 -10.43 20.56
N SER A 246 13.81 -10.57 19.61
CA SER A 246 13.39 -11.85 19.05
C SER A 246 14.22 -12.29 17.84
N VAL A 247 15.16 -11.47 17.39
CA VAL A 247 15.91 -11.69 16.13
C VAL A 247 17.42 -11.82 16.35
N ILE A 248 18.02 -11.05 17.27
CA ILE A 248 19.46 -11.04 17.49
C ILE A 248 19.94 -12.46 17.90
N ASP A 249 20.96 -12.96 17.20
CA ASP A 249 21.55 -14.31 17.38
C ASP A 249 20.54 -15.46 17.24
N LYS A 250 19.39 -15.24 16.56
CA LYS A 250 18.30 -16.19 16.43
C LYS A 250 18.19 -16.77 15.02
N CYS A 251 17.65 -18.00 14.95
CA CYS A 251 17.13 -18.58 13.73
C CYS A 251 15.69 -18.09 13.54
N VAL A 252 15.47 -17.27 12.52
CA VAL A 252 14.20 -16.61 12.23
C VAL A 252 13.56 -17.23 11.01
N VAL A 253 12.31 -17.65 11.13
CA VAL A 253 11.49 -18.14 10.03
C VAL A 253 10.47 -17.06 9.67
N LEU A 254 10.42 -16.69 8.39
CA LEU A 254 9.42 -15.78 7.81
C LEU A 254 8.41 -16.61 7.04
N VAL A 255 7.13 -16.37 7.27
CA VAL A 255 6.03 -17.02 6.54
C VAL A 255 5.42 -16.00 5.59
N GLY A 256 5.56 -16.24 4.29
CA GLY A 256 5.25 -15.30 3.22
C GLY A 256 6.51 -14.70 2.60
N ASP A 257 6.41 -14.25 1.36
CA ASP A 257 7.54 -13.94 0.50
C ASP A 257 7.40 -12.62 -0.31
N SER A 258 6.44 -11.75 0.04
CA SER A 258 6.30 -10.43 -0.61
C SER A 258 7.21 -9.37 0.05
N ASP A 259 7.04 -8.10 -0.32
CA ASP A 259 7.83 -6.94 0.13
C ASP A 259 8.08 -6.89 1.63
N SER A 260 7.05 -7.19 2.43
CA SER A 260 7.19 -7.22 3.89
C SER A 260 8.20 -8.28 4.36
N ALA A 261 8.25 -9.43 3.69
CA ALA A 261 9.20 -10.47 4.05
C ALA A 261 10.62 -10.10 3.64
N ALA A 262 10.79 -9.45 2.47
CA ALA A 262 12.09 -8.93 2.05
C ALA A 262 12.64 -7.91 3.05
N ASP A 263 11.85 -6.93 3.41
CA ASP A 263 12.24 -5.90 4.37
C ASP A 263 12.55 -6.48 5.75
N VAL A 264 11.71 -7.41 6.24
CA VAL A 264 11.93 -8.09 7.52
C VAL A 264 13.19 -8.96 7.49
N ALA A 265 13.45 -9.68 6.39
CA ALA A 265 14.66 -10.49 6.23
C ALA A 265 15.93 -9.63 6.29
N LEU A 266 15.96 -8.53 5.55
CA LEU A 266 17.10 -7.61 5.55
C LEU A 266 17.31 -6.95 6.90
N ARG A 267 16.22 -6.54 7.55
CA ARG A 267 16.28 -6.01 8.91
C ARG A 267 16.81 -7.06 9.90
N ALA A 268 16.34 -8.30 9.80
CA ALA A 268 16.81 -9.38 10.66
C ALA A 268 18.33 -9.59 10.52
N VAL A 269 18.84 -9.61 9.28
CA VAL A 269 20.28 -9.66 9.00
C VAL A 269 21.00 -8.45 9.60
N LYS A 270 20.49 -7.25 9.39
CA LYS A 270 21.08 -6.01 9.93
C LYS A 270 21.13 -5.98 11.45
N LEU A 271 20.15 -6.58 12.11
CA LEU A 271 20.10 -6.73 13.57
C LEU A 271 20.99 -7.86 14.10
N GLY A 272 21.53 -8.73 13.23
CA GLY A 272 22.42 -9.82 13.63
C GLY A 272 21.70 -11.15 13.83
N ALA A 273 20.67 -11.47 13.06
CA ALA A 273 20.10 -12.82 13.04
C ALA A 273 21.18 -13.83 12.63
N SER A 274 21.20 -15.00 13.28
CA SER A 274 22.13 -16.08 12.92
C SER A 274 21.74 -16.77 11.61
N LYS A 275 20.43 -16.86 11.34
CA LYS A 275 19.86 -17.43 10.12
C LYS A 275 18.46 -16.85 9.88
N VAL A 276 18.12 -16.64 8.61
CA VAL A 276 16.78 -16.23 8.18
C VAL A 276 16.28 -17.22 7.12
N ILE A 277 15.11 -17.78 7.33
CA ILE A 277 14.49 -18.74 6.41
C ILE A 277 13.14 -18.18 5.99
N ILE A 278 12.95 -18.00 4.69
CA ILE A 278 11.69 -17.55 4.10
C ILE A 278 10.95 -18.77 3.57
N LEU A 279 9.74 -18.99 4.08
CA LEU A 279 8.84 -20.03 3.60
C LEU A 279 7.88 -19.40 2.62
N SER A 280 8.07 -19.73 1.37
CA SER A 280 7.30 -19.23 0.22
C SER A 280 6.30 -20.29 -0.21
N ARG A 281 5.06 -19.90 -0.42
CA ARG A 281 4.05 -20.77 -1.00
C ARG A 281 4.21 -20.86 -2.52
N SER A 282 4.42 -19.72 -3.16
CA SER A 282 4.52 -19.59 -4.60
C SER A 282 5.91 -19.91 -5.16
N GLY A 283 6.94 -19.84 -4.34
CA GLY A 283 8.32 -19.88 -4.83
C GLY A 283 8.75 -18.60 -5.52
N TYR A 284 7.83 -17.71 -5.69
CA TYR A 284 7.92 -16.56 -6.56
C TYR A 284 7.96 -15.29 -5.74
N GLY A 285 8.38 -15.19 -4.68
CA GLY A 285 8.41 -14.03 -3.84
C GLY A 285 7.83 -12.79 -4.48
N GLY A 286 6.54 -12.59 -4.49
CA GLY A 286 5.76 -11.50 -5.10
C GLY A 286 6.46 -10.15 -5.41
N CYS A 287 7.72 -10.10 -5.12
CA CYS A 287 8.68 -9.07 -5.43
C CYS A 287 9.83 -9.72 -6.20
N LEU A 288 10.03 -9.33 -7.43
CA LEU A 288 11.02 -9.85 -8.36
C LEU A 288 12.46 -9.89 -7.80
N PHE A 289 12.76 -9.15 -6.74
CA PHE A 289 14.05 -9.17 -6.06
C PHE A 289 14.12 -10.17 -4.92
N MET A 290 13.01 -10.68 -4.44
CA MET A 290 13.01 -11.63 -3.32
C MET A 290 13.70 -12.93 -3.67
N GLY A 291 13.59 -13.39 -4.90
CA GLY A 291 14.22 -14.62 -5.36
C GLY A 291 15.73 -14.60 -5.33
N SER A 292 16.38 -13.44 -5.39
CA SER A 292 17.80 -13.39 -5.63
C SER A 292 18.66 -12.79 -4.51
N TRP A 293 18.34 -11.68 -3.92
CA TRP A 293 19.31 -11.02 -3.07
C TRP A 293 19.19 -11.25 -1.55
N PRO A 294 18.03 -11.58 -0.93
CA PRO A 294 18.05 -12.14 0.41
C PRO A 294 18.81 -13.46 0.50
N SER A 295 18.68 -14.33 -0.50
CA SER A 295 19.38 -15.61 -0.55
C SER A 295 20.91 -15.50 -0.73
N ARG A 296 21.44 -14.30 -1.04
CA ARG A 296 22.86 -14.05 -1.25
C ARG A 296 23.56 -13.35 -0.10
N VAL A 297 22.82 -12.92 0.89
CA VAL A 297 23.44 -12.37 2.08
C VAL A 297 24.19 -13.49 2.80
N THR A 298 25.51 -13.43 2.77
CA THR A 298 26.39 -14.40 3.42
C THR A 298 26.99 -13.80 4.68
N ALA A 299 27.21 -14.63 5.69
CA ALA A 299 28.02 -14.23 6.83
C ALA A 299 29.49 -14.01 6.39
N ASN A 300 30.19 -13.10 7.05
CA ASN A 300 31.61 -12.86 6.78
C ASN A 300 32.41 -14.16 6.81
N GLY A 301 32.94 -14.55 5.65
CA GLY A 301 33.74 -15.77 5.50
C GLY A 301 32.97 -17.10 5.45
N SER A 302 31.64 -17.08 5.46
CA SER A 302 30.81 -18.27 5.27
C SER A 302 30.54 -18.53 3.79
N SER A 303 30.51 -19.79 3.39
CA SER A 303 30.05 -20.21 2.07
C SER A 303 28.51 -20.34 2.01
N GLU A 304 27.84 -20.34 3.16
CA GLU A 304 26.39 -20.45 3.25
C GLU A 304 25.73 -19.07 3.37
N SER A 305 24.62 -18.90 2.65
CA SER A 305 23.80 -17.72 2.77
C SER A 305 23.11 -17.69 4.13
N ILE A 306 23.11 -16.52 4.79
CA ILE A 306 22.34 -16.30 6.01
C ILE A 306 20.85 -16.40 5.70
N VAL A 307 20.42 -15.93 4.53
CA VAL A 307 19.03 -15.96 4.11
C VAL A 307 18.80 -17.11 3.13
N GLN A 308 17.82 -17.95 3.42
CA GLN A 308 17.42 -19.10 2.60
C GLN A 308 15.93 -18.99 2.25
N ILE A 309 15.56 -19.40 1.05
CA ILE A 309 14.17 -19.45 0.60
C ILE A 309 13.79 -20.91 0.29
N HIS A 310 12.67 -21.37 0.83
CA HIS A 310 12.13 -22.69 0.59
C HIS A 310 10.70 -22.62 0.07
N VAL A 311 10.40 -23.35 -1.01
CA VAL A 311 9.05 -23.44 -1.60
C VAL A 311 8.25 -24.51 -0.87
N VAL A 312 7.75 -24.14 0.30
CA VAL A 312 7.08 -25.06 1.23
C VAL A 312 6.07 -24.30 2.10
N VAL A 313 5.18 -25.04 2.73
CA VAL A 313 4.29 -24.55 3.78
C VAL A 313 4.51 -25.28 5.09
N PRO A 314 4.45 -24.62 6.25
CA PRO A 314 4.50 -25.30 7.55
C PRO A 314 3.34 -26.30 7.69
N CYS A 315 3.62 -27.53 8.12
CA CYS A 315 2.60 -28.56 8.27
C CYS A 315 2.56 -29.22 9.64
N ARG A 316 3.70 -29.27 10.36
CA ARG A 316 3.78 -29.85 11.70
C ARG A 316 4.91 -29.24 12.53
N VAL A 317 4.72 -29.14 13.83
CA VAL A 317 5.77 -28.75 14.77
C VAL A 317 6.39 -30.02 15.32
N VAL A 318 7.72 -30.12 15.33
CA VAL A 318 8.47 -31.32 15.74
C VAL A 318 9.58 -30.96 16.75
N ASP A 319 10.36 -31.94 17.21
CA ASP A 319 11.50 -31.75 18.11
C ASP A 319 11.18 -30.95 19.38
N ALA A 320 10.15 -31.36 20.09
CA ALA A 320 9.69 -30.71 21.32
C ALA A 320 9.39 -29.18 21.11
N GLY A 321 8.86 -28.84 19.96
CA GLY A 321 8.45 -27.46 19.64
C GLY A 321 9.57 -26.58 19.05
N ARG A 322 10.71 -27.13 18.72
CA ARG A 322 11.87 -26.33 18.23
C ARG A 322 12.14 -26.42 16.76
N SER A 323 11.47 -27.31 16.05
CA SER A 323 11.62 -27.47 14.61
C SER A 323 10.25 -27.45 13.93
N ILE A 324 10.23 -27.04 12.69
CA ILE A 324 9.02 -26.97 11.88
C ILE A 324 9.20 -27.87 10.68
N GLU A 325 8.37 -28.89 10.56
CA GLU A 325 8.25 -29.68 9.36
C GLU A 325 7.36 -28.93 8.36
N CYS A 326 7.84 -28.84 7.13
CA CYS A 326 7.21 -28.14 6.05
C CYS A 326 7.00 -29.09 4.87
N SER A 327 5.84 -29.05 4.24
CA SER A 327 5.54 -29.81 3.04
C SER A 327 5.81 -28.96 1.80
N PRO A 328 6.51 -29.51 0.80
CA PRO A 328 6.55 -28.92 -0.53
C PRO A 328 5.14 -28.74 -1.08
N VAL A 329 4.94 -27.68 -1.85
CA VAL A 329 3.66 -27.37 -2.46
C VAL A 329 3.84 -27.14 -3.94
N VAL A 330 2.77 -27.45 -4.69
CA VAL A 330 2.64 -27.20 -6.11
C VAL A 330 1.25 -26.63 -6.36
N TRP A 331 1.12 -25.81 -7.35
CA TRP A 331 -0.18 -25.29 -7.77
C TRP A 331 -0.97 -26.41 -8.47
N SER A 332 -2.22 -26.63 -8.08
CA SER A 332 -3.15 -27.52 -8.78
C SER A 332 -3.99 -26.71 -9.76
N HIS A 333 -3.82 -26.97 -11.06
CA HIS A 333 -4.63 -26.34 -12.10
C HIS A 333 -6.10 -26.79 -12.07
N GLU A 334 -6.36 -28.02 -11.59
CA GLU A 334 -7.71 -28.57 -11.53
C GLU A 334 -8.54 -27.92 -10.42
N ASP A 335 -7.89 -27.69 -9.26
CA ASP A 335 -8.57 -27.17 -8.06
C ASP A 335 -8.33 -25.67 -7.85
N GLU A 336 -7.44 -25.05 -8.63
CA GLU A 336 -7.02 -23.63 -8.50
C GLU A 336 -6.48 -23.27 -7.10
N VAL A 337 -5.76 -24.21 -6.47
CA VAL A 337 -5.17 -24.03 -5.15
C VAL A 337 -3.79 -24.66 -5.06
N TYR A 338 -2.98 -24.20 -4.11
CA TYR A 338 -1.74 -24.88 -3.75
C TYR A 338 -2.03 -26.16 -2.97
N ILE A 339 -1.59 -27.29 -3.52
CA ILE A 339 -1.68 -28.62 -2.89
C ILE A 339 -0.29 -29.09 -2.42
N VAL A 340 -0.28 -30.07 -1.53
CA VAL A 340 0.96 -30.71 -1.13
C VAL A 340 1.52 -31.51 -2.30
N ASP A 341 2.78 -31.31 -2.62
CA ASP A 341 3.52 -32.10 -3.60
C ASP A 341 4.02 -33.40 -2.95
N GLU A 342 3.23 -34.45 -3.08
CA GLU A 342 3.56 -35.78 -2.53
C GLU A 342 4.77 -36.44 -3.19
N THR A 343 5.27 -35.89 -4.31
CA THR A 343 6.46 -36.42 -5.00
C THR A 343 7.77 -35.98 -4.36
N ARG A 344 7.71 -34.96 -3.50
CA ARG A 344 8.87 -34.38 -2.80
C ARG A 344 8.81 -34.67 -1.32
N GLU A 345 9.98 -34.86 -0.71
CA GLU A 345 10.09 -35.08 0.73
C GLU A 345 9.86 -33.78 1.51
N ASN A 346 9.25 -33.91 2.70
CA ASN A 346 9.10 -32.80 3.63
C ASN A 346 10.46 -32.24 4.05
N VAL A 347 10.52 -30.96 4.29
CA VAL A 347 11.70 -30.25 4.77
C VAL A 347 11.54 -29.94 6.25
N ILE A 348 12.52 -30.29 7.07
CA ILE A 348 12.56 -29.91 8.47
C ILE A 348 13.44 -28.68 8.63
N VAL A 349 12.84 -27.61 9.12
CA VAL A 349 13.54 -26.40 9.54
C VAL A 349 13.86 -26.52 11.01
N GLU A 350 15.14 -26.77 11.30
CA GLU A 350 15.62 -27.08 12.65
C GLU A 350 15.97 -25.84 13.47
N ASN A 351 15.86 -25.96 14.79
CA ASN A 351 16.32 -24.96 15.75
C ASN A 351 15.73 -23.56 15.53
N VAL A 352 14.44 -23.50 15.26
CA VAL A 352 13.71 -22.25 15.05
C VAL A 352 13.48 -21.55 16.39
N ASP A 353 13.91 -20.30 16.49
CA ASP A 353 13.70 -19.48 17.68
C ASP A 353 12.49 -18.55 17.52
N THR A 354 12.27 -18.04 16.31
CA THR A 354 11.22 -17.05 16.04
C THR A 354 10.54 -17.32 14.71
N VAL A 355 9.23 -17.24 14.70
CA VAL A 355 8.39 -17.24 13.49
C VAL A 355 7.75 -15.87 13.35
N ILE A 356 7.92 -15.22 12.20
CA ILE A 356 7.32 -13.93 11.87
C ILE A 356 6.41 -14.10 10.66
N PHE A 357 5.12 -13.84 10.85
CA PHE A 357 4.19 -13.83 9.76
C PHE A 357 4.35 -12.57 8.92
N CYS A 358 4.64 -12.73 7.65
CA CYS A 358 4.66 -11.70 6.60
C CYS A 358 3.52 -11.93 5.61
N THR A 359 2.36 -12.31 6.12
CA THR A 359 1.20 -12.78 5.39
C THR A 359 0.20 -11.68 5.04
N GLY A 360 0.65 -10.42 5.12
CA GLY A 360 -0.13 -9.25 4.72
C GLY A 360 -1.04 -8.71 5.81
N TYR A 361 -1.92 -7.84 5.40
CA TYR A 361 -2.78 -7.03 6.28
C TYR A 361 -4.20 -7.01 5.75
N VAL A 362 -5.11 -6.56 6.60
CA VAL A 362 -6.51 -6.27 6.22
C VAL A 362 -6.89 -4.88 6.71
N PRO A 363 -7.78 -4.18 5.98
CA PRO A 363 -8.29 -2.89 6.40
C PRO A 363 -9.09 -3.00 7.69
N SER A 364 -9.15 -1.90 8.45
CA SER A 364 -10.02 -1.80 9.64
C SER A 364 -11.34 -1.14 9.25
N THR A 365 -12.37 -1.95 9.08
CA THR A 365 -13.72 -1.50 8.71
C THR A 365 -14.78 -1.90 9.73
N ASP A 366 -14.40 -2.53 10.84
CA ASP A 366 -15.35 -3.08 11.83
C ASP A 366 -16.26 -2.03 12.48
N PHE A 367 -15.80 -0.78 12.52
CA PHE A 367 -16.57 0.35 13.04
C PHE A 367 -17.62 0.89 12.06
N LEU A 368 -17.55 0.48 10.79
CA LEU A 368 -18.58 0.80 9.80
C LEU A 368 -19.77 -0.17 9.93
N SER A 369 -20.99 0.29 9.73
CA SER A 369 -22.13 -0.59 9.53
C SER A 369 -21.92 -1.46 8.27
N GLU A 370 -22.57 -2.60 8.21
CA GLU A 370 -22.34 -3.62 7.18
C GLU A 370 -22.55 -3.08 5.76
N ASP A 371 -23.58 -2.25 5.58
CA ASP A 371 -23.92 -1.58 4.33
C ASP A 371 -22.86 -0.55 3.84
N LEU A 372 -21.97 -0.14 4.73
CA LEU A 372 -20.88 0.80 4.44
C LEU A 372 -19.50 0.11 4.29
N ARG A 373 -19.38 -1.18 4.56
CA ARG A 373 -18.10 -1.89 4.52
C ARG A 373 -17.73 -2.28 3.10
N LEU A 374 -16.42 -2.15 2.81
CA LEU A 374 -15.79 -3.03 1.84
C LEU A 374 -15.54 -4.36 2.54
N HIS A 375 -16.23 -5.41 2.13
CA HIS A 375 -16.00 -6.75 2.68
C HIS A 375 -14.60 -7.21 2.25
N SER A 376 -13.82 -7.77 3.18
CA SER A 376 -12.46 -8.24 2.89
C SER A 376 -12.44 -9.38 1.85
N GLU A 377 -13.52 -10.14 1.76
CA GLU A 377 -13.74 -11.17 0.76
C GLU A 377 -14.07 -10.53 -0.60
N ASP A 378 -14.83 -9.43 -0.62
CA ASP A 378 -15.18 -8.70 -1.84
C ASP A 378 -13.98 -7.91 -2.41
N VAL A 379 -13.01 -7.56 -1.58
CA VAL A 379 -11.77 -6.90 -2.02
C VAL A 379 -10.81 -7.90 -2.67
N PHE A 380 -10.97 -9.21 -2.41
CA PHE A 380 -10.02 -10.24 -2.84
C PHE A 380 -10.62 -11.36 -3.70
N SER A 381 -11.93 -11.40 -3.89
CA SER A 381 -12.58 -12.40 -4.75
C SER A 381 -13.83 -11.83 -5.41
N TRP A 382 -13.80 -11.71 -6.71
CA TRP A 382 -14.95 -11.34 -7.52
C TRP A 382 -15.02 -12.21 -8.76
N THR A 383 -16.10 -12.94 -8.91
CA THR A 383 -16.40 -13.68 -10.14
C THR A 383 -17.08 -12.75 -11.13
N TRP A 384 -16.48 -12.58 -12.29
CA TRP A 384 -17.02 -11.79 -13.39
C TRP A 384 -17.24 -12.65 -14.63
N SER A 385 -18.33 -12.43 -15.35
CA SER A 385 -18.56 -13.09 -16.62
C SER A 385 -18.02 -12.25 -17.78
N VAL A 386 -17.07 -12.81 -18.51
CA VAL A 386 -16.57 -12.19 -19.74
C VAL A 386 -17.61 -12.38 -20.86
N PRO A 387 -17.90 -11.36 -21.69
CA PRO A 387 -18.75 -11.52 -22.85
C PRO A 387 -18.20 -12.58 -23.81
N GLU A 388 -19.08 -13.43 -24.36
CA GLU A 388 -18.70 -14.54 -25.27
C GLU A 388 -18.00 -14.09 -26.55
N ASP A 389 -18.21 -12.84 -26.96
CA ASP A 389 -17.61 -12.22 -28.15
C ASP A 389 -16.35 -11.41 -27.84
N PHE A 390 -15.93 -11.36 -26.58
CA PHE A 390 -14.73 -10.62 -26.19
C PHE A 390 -13.48 -11.34 -26.70
N LYS A 391 -12.65 -10.60 -27.43
CA LYS A 391 -11.35 -11.08 -27.92
C LYS A 391 -10.23 -10.41 -27.16
N MET A 392 -9.50 -11.21 -26.42
CA MET A 392 -8.28 -10.73 -25.78
C MET A 392 -7.19 -10.46 -26.83
N ARG A 393 -6.36 -9.46 -26.56
CA ARG A 393 -5.14 -9.26 -27.34
C ARG A 393 -4.16 -10.41 -27.10
N GLU A 394 -3.41 -10.77 -28.14
CA GLU A 394 -2.26 -11.66 -27.98
C GLU A 394 -1.26 -11.04 -26.99
N ASN A 395 -0.71 -11.90 -26.14
CA ASN A 395 0.37 -11.46 -25.27
C ASN A 395 1.69 -11.44 -26.07
N PRO A 396 2.40 -10.32 -26.14
CA PRO A 396 3.65 -10.23 -26.86
C PRO A 396 4.73 -11.19 -26.39
N LEU A 397 4.71 -11.61 -25.10
CA LEU A 397 5.68 -12.55 -24.54
C LEU A 397 5.35 -14.01 -24.82
N THR A 398 4.08 -14.33 -25.02
CA THR A 398 3.60 -15.71 -25.20
C THR A 398 2.61 -15.83 -26.36
N PRO A 399 3.03 -15.50 -27.60
CA PRO A 399 2.13 -15.49 -28.75
C PRO A 399 1.56 -16.89 -29.09
N ASP A 400 2.24 -17.95 -28.67
CA ASP A 400 1.90 -19.34 -29.00
C ASP A 400 0.96 -20.03 -27.97
N LEU A 401 0.61 -19.37 -26.85
CA LEU A 401 -0.23 -19.97 -25.81
C LEU A 401 -1.73 -20.09 -26.18
N GLY A 402 -2.12 -19.61 -27.36
CA GLY A 402 -3.49 -19.71 -27.85
C GLY A 402 -4.51 -18.83 -27.15
N GLU A 403 -5.79 -18.97 -27.55
CA GLU A 403 -6.90 -18.31 -26.88
C GLU A 403 -7.14 -18.98 -25.51
N VAL A 404 -6.52 -18.48 -24.46
CA VAL A 404 -6.88 -18.85 -23.09
C VAL A 404 -8.21 -18.15 -22.79
N THR A 405 -9.27 -18.91 -22.59
CA THR A 405 -10.52 -18.36 -22.07
C THR A 405 -10.30 -18.14 -20.57
N PRO A 406 -10.18 -16.92 -20.08
CA PRO A 406 -9.95 -16.72 -18.68
C PRO A 406 -11.19 -17.14 -17.90
N THR A 407 -11.06 -18.12 -17.04
CA THR A 407 -11.91 -18.26 -15.87
C THR A 407 -11.41 -17.19 -14.89
N ILE A 408 -12.09 -16.05 -14.88
CA ILE A 408 -11.64 -14.93 -14.09
C ILE A 408 -12.12 -15.12 -12.66
N ASP A 409 -11.33 -15.78 -11.89
CA ASP A 409 -11.28 -15.50 -10.48
C ASP A 409 -10.44 -14.22 -10.36
N LEU A 410 -11.11 -13.07 -10.35
CA LEU A 410 -10.42 -11.79 -10.25
C LEU A 410 -9.74 -11.70 -8.89
N GLY A 411 -8.60 -12.33 -8.79
CA GLY A 411 -7.59 -11.92 -7.85
C GLY A 411 -7.34 -10.44 -8.15
N PHE A 412 -7.58 -9.63 -7.18
CA PHE A 412 -7.26 -8.25 -7.02
C PHE A 412 -6.34 -7.64 -8.11
N SER A 413 -6.91 -6.94 -9.07
CA SER A 413 -6.14 -6.19 -10.08
C SER A 413 -5.56 -4.87 -9.54
N GLY A 414 -5.93 -4.49 -8.34
CA GLY A 414 -5.54 -3.24 -7.72
C GLY A 414 -6.38 -2.04 -8.12
N ASN A 415 -7.07 -2.09 -9.25
CA ASN A 415 -7.81 -0.96 -9.79
C ASN A 415 -9.33 -1.14 -9.72
N LEU A 416 -9.80 -2.38 -9.79
CA LEU A 416 -11.22 -2.70 -9.69
C LEU A 416 -11.52 -3.37 -8.36
N ILE A 417 -12.47 -2.80 -7.62
CA ILE A 417 -12.97 -3.32 -6.36
C ILE A 417 -14.48 -3.48 -6.50
N PRO A 418 -15.04 -4.66 -6.19
CA PRO A 418 -16.48 -4.89 -6.27
C PRO A 418 -17.28 -3.91 -5.43
N GLY A 419 -18.36 -3.41 -5.99
CA GLY A 419 -19.21 -2.43 -5.31
C GLY A 419 -18.61 -1.03 -5.18
N PHE A 420 -17.48 -0.79 -5.83
CA PHE A 420 -16.73 0.45 -5.73
C PHE A 420 -16.55 1.11 -7.10
N TYR A 421 -16.67 2.42 -7.13
CA TYR A 421 -16.47 3.20 -8.34
C TYR A 421 -15.81 4.53 -8.02
N ARG A 422 -14.58 4.73 -8.52
CA ARG A 422 -13.87 6.00 -8.40
C ARG A 422 -13.94 6.60 -6.98
N SER A 423 -13.40 5.89 -6.02
CA SER A 423 -13.34 6.26 -4.59
C SER A 423 -14.69 6.28 -3.83
N MET A 424 -15.81 5.91 -4.42
CA MET A 424 -17.11 5.89 -3.73
C MET A 424 -17.78 4.51 -3.77
N LEU A 425 -18.57 4.22 -2.75
CA LEU A 425 -19.47 3.06 -2.79
C LEU A 425 -20.61 3.29 -3.79
N ILE A 426 -20.90 2.30 -4.64
CA ILE A 426 -22.01 2.37 -5.60
C ILE A 426 -23.34 2.41 -4.86
N SER A 427 -23.47 1.67 -3.75
CA SER A 427 -24.66 1.64 -2.90
C SER A 427 -24.91 2.96 -2.16
N ASN A 428 -23.84 3.69 -1.81
CA ASN A 428 -23.92 4.98 -1.13
C ASN A 428 -22.79 5.91 -1.57
N PRO A 429 -22.96 6.72 -2.64
CA PRO A 429 -21.91 7.59 -3.17
C PRO A 429 -21.42 8.70 -2.22
N LYS A 430 -22.08 8.90 -1.07
CA LYS A 430 -21.61 9.81 -0.02
C LYS A 430 -20.57 9.17 0.90
N MET A 431 -20.44 7.83 0.85
CA MET A 431 -19.36 7.08 1.49
C MET A 431 -18.21 6.92 0.52
N MET A 432 -17.07 7.50 0.85
CA MET A 432 -15.89 7.52 -0.01
C MET A 432 -14.70 6.88 0.70
N TYR A 433 -13.79 6.33 -0.08
CA TYR A 433 -12.57 5.69 0.40
C TYR A 433 -11.39 6.28 -0.37
N ILE A 434 -10.39 6.77 0.35
CA ILE A 434 -9.11 7.21 -0.22
C ILE A 434 -8.07 6.18 0.17
N MET A 435 -7.68 5.32 -0.77
CA MET A 435 -6.79 4.21 -0.50
C MET A 435 -5.96 3.87 -1.74
N ASP A 436 -4.66 3.69 -1.53
CA ASP A 436 -3.78 3.13 -2.55
C ASP A 436 -3.59 1.65 -2.30
N ILE A 437 -3.91 0.84 -3.28
CA ILE A 437 -3.85 -0.60 -3.14
C ILE A 437 -2.59 -1.16 -3.79
N ASN A 438 -2.21 -0.71 -4.98
CA ASN A 438 -1.06 -1.22 -5.71
C ASN A 438 -0.60 -0.28 -6.84
N SER A 439 -0.42 1.01 -6.58
CA SER A 439 0.03 1.95 -7.60
C SER A 439 1.56 2.12 -7.60
N GLU A 440 2.18 2.14 -8.78
CA GLU A 440 3.56 2.59 -8.96
C GLU A 440 3.73 4.11 -8.73
N TYR A 441 2.60 4.83 -8.61
CA TYR A 441 2.53 6.26 -8.32
C TYR A 441 1.65 6.52 -7.09
N PRO A 442 1.99 5.94 -5.93
CA PRO A 442 1.05 5.85 -4.80
C PRO A 442 0.57 7.21 -4.31
N LEU A 443 1.42 8.22 -4.28
CA LEU A 443 1.01 9.55 -3.82
C LEU A 443 0.16 10.30 -4.83
N LEU A 444 0.47 10.18 -6.12
CA LEU A 444 -0.36 10.77 -7.17
C LEU A 444 -1.74 10.11 -7.20
N HIS A 445 -1.80 8.80 -6.95
CA HIS A 445 -3.06 8.08 -6.83
C HIS A 445 -3.92 8.61 -5.67
N LEU A 446 -3.35 8.66 -4.46
CA LEU A 446 -4.04 9.21 -3.28
C LEU A 446 -4.45 10.67 -3.46
N GLU A 447 -3.60 11.48 -4.09
CA GLU A 447 -3.92 12.87 -4.42
C GLU A 447 -5.10 12.95 -5.39
N ALA A 448 -5.13 12.12 -6.43
CA ALA A 448 -6.22 12.07 -7.40
C ALA A 448 -7.55 11.68 -6.76
N GLU A 449 -7.54 10.67 -5.88
CA GLU A 449 -8.73 10.26 -5.13
C GLU A 449 -9.19 11.34 -4.14
N ALA A 450 -8.26 12.04 -3.49
CA ALA A 450 -8.56 13.14 -2.58
C ALA A 450 -9.26 14.29 -3.32
N TRP A 451 -8.75 14.70 -4.47
CA TRP A 451 -9.37 15.73 -5.30
C TRP A 451 -10.72 15.30 -5.85
N LEU A 452 -10.84 14.05 -6.27
CA LEU A 452 -12.10 13.48 -6.72
C LEU A 452 -13.16 13.49 -5.62
N SER A 453 -12.80 13.03 -4.42
CA SER A 453 -13.68 13.03 -3.26
C SER A 453 -14.11 14.45 -2.87
N LEU A 454 -13.21 15.43 -2.95
CA LEU A 454 -13.55 16.82 -2.74
C LEU A 454 -14.52 17.34 -3.78
N ALA A 455 -14.32 17.01 -5.06
CA ALA A 455 -15.21 17.42 -6.16
C ALA A 455 -16.63 16.84 -6.01
N LEU A 456 -16.75 15.63 -5.46
CA LEU A 456 -18.04 15.02 -5.10
C LEU A 456 -18.70 15.77 -3.93
N CYS A 457 -17.95 16.11 -2.88
CA CYS A 457 -18.46 16.86 -1.73
C CYS A 457 -18.93 18.27 -2.09
N THR A 458 -18.28 18.93 -3.03
CA THR A 458 -18.62 20.29 -3.51
C THR A 458 -19.70 20.29 -4.57
N GLY A 459 -19.99 19.13 -5.20
CA GLY A 459 -20.90 19.00 -6.33
C GLY A 459 -20.30 19.45 -7.66
N ASP A 460 -18.99 19.69 -7.72
CA ASP A 460 -18.25 19.95 -8.98
C ASP A 460 -18.31 18.71 -9.89
N LEU A 461 -18.29 17.52 -9.29
CA LEU A 461 -18.52 16.25 -9.97
C LEU A 461 -19.86 15.68 -9.55
N ARG A 462 -20.68 15.30 -10.53
CA ARG A 462 -21.96 14.63 -10.29
C ARG A 462 -21.77 13.12 -10.40
N VAL A 463 -22.38 12.40 -9.47
CA VAL A 463 -22.45 10.92 -9.54
C VAL A 463 -23.25 10.53 -10.79
N PRO A 464 -22.70 9.71 -11.70
CA PRO A 464 -23.44 9.23 -12.86
C PRO A 464 -24.62 8.32 -12.44
N PRO A 465 -25.63 8.13 -13.30
CA PRO A 465 -26.64 7.09 -13.11
C PRO A 465 -26.01 5.70 -12.94
N LYS A 466 -26.67 4.82 -12.18
CA LYS A 466 -26.15 3.49 -11.88
C LYS A 466 -25.79 2.68 -13.13
N GLU A 467 -26.62 2.75 -14.15
CA GLU A 467 -26.43 2.06 -15.43
C GLU A 467 -25.15 2.51 -16.14
N VAL A 468 -24.82 3.80 -16.07
CA VAL A 468 -23.57 4.35 -16.62
C VAL A 468 -22.36 3.89 -15.81
N ILE A 469 -22.48 3.84 -14.48
CA ILE A 469 -21.42 3.32 -13.61
C ILE A 469 -21.13 1.84 -13.92
N GLU A 470 -22.15 1.02 -14.05
CA GLU A 470 -22.03 -0.40 -14.39
C GLU A 470 -21.38 -0.60 -15.76
N GLU A 471 -21.76 0.21 -16.77
CA GLU A 471 -21.15 0.19 -18.10
C GLU A 471 -19.66 0.59 -18.07
N GLU A 472 -19.31 1.66 -17.33
CA GLU A 472 -17.91 2.11 -17.19
C GLU A 472 -17.05 1.08 -16.45
N ILE A 473 -17.57 0.43 -15.41
CA ILE A 473 -16.86 -0.64 -14.69
C ILE A 473 -16.62 -1.83 -15.62
N GLN A 474 -17.63 -2.24 -16.37
CA GLN A 474 -17.48 -3.32 -17.34
C GLN A 474 -16.44 -3.00 -18.40
N GLN A 475 -16.48 -1.78 -18.94
CA GLN A 475 -15.48 -1.33 -19.92
C GLN A 475 -14.07 -1.32 -19.33
N GLN A 476 -13.90 -0.82 -18.12
CA GLN A 476 -12.62 -0.81 -17.43
C GLN A 476 -12.08 -2.23 -17.23
N MET A 477 -12.92 -3.17 -16.82
CA MET A 477 -12.53 -4.56 -16.66
C MET A 477 -12.02 -5.18 -17.98
N LEU A 478 -12.75 -4.96 -19.08
CA LEU A 478 -12.34 -5.48 -20.39
C LEU A 478 -11.02 -4.83 -20.87
N GLU A 479 -10.79 -3.58 -20.54
CA GLU A 479 -9.51 -2.91 -20.82
C GLU A 479 -8.38 -3.52 -19.98
N GLU A 480 -8.59 -3.75 -18.69
CA GLU A 480 -7.60 -4.35 -17.79
C GLU A 480 -7.23 -5.77 -18.19
N MET A 481 -8.19 -6.56 -18.67
CA MET A 481 -7.94 -7.89 -19.24
C MET A 481 -7.05 -7.87 -20.50
N ASN A 482 -7.06 -6.78 -21.24
CA ASN A 482 -6.19 -6.61 -22.41
C ASN A 482 -4.77 -6.13 -22.08
N ILE A 483 -4.52 -5.74 -20.84
CA ILE A 483 -3.20 -5.32 -20.37
C ILE A 483 -2.49 -6.55 -19.83
N ALA A 484 -1.43 -6.97 -20.50
CA ALA A 484 -0.77 -8.23 -20.22
C ALA A 484 -0.31 -8.38 -18.76
N PHE A 485 0.18 -7.30 -18.14
CA PHE A 485 0.58 -7.30 -16.74
C PHE A 485 -0.60 -7.51 -15.78
N LEU A 486 -1.72 -6.81 -16.01
CA LEU A 486 -2.92 -6.95 -15.17
C LEU A 486 -3.59 -8.30 -15.35
N ARG A 487 -3.65 -8.79 -16.60
CA ARG A 487 -4.15 -10.14 -16.89
C ARG A 487 -3.36 -11.22 -16.16
N TRP A 488 -2.04 -11.09 -16.12
CA TRP A 488 -1.17 -11.96 -15.35
C TRP A 488 -1.51 -11.97 -13.86
N SER A 489 -1.84 -10.83 -13.27
CA SER A 489 -2.27 -10.76 -11.86
C SER A 489 -3.69 -11.29 -11.62
N MET A 490 -4.51 -11.40 -12.66
CA MET A 490 -5.89 -11.88 -12.61
C MET A 490 -6.01 -13.40 -12.87
N ASP A 491 -5.10 -13.97 -13.64
CA ASP A 491 -5.19 -15.35 -14.11
C ASP A 491 -4.03 -16.18 -13.54
N SER A 492 -4.34 -17.01 -12.54
CA SER A 492 -3.37 -17.93 -11.96
C SER A 492 -2.86 -18.95 -12.97
N ASN A 493 -3.70 -19.39 -13.92
CA ASN A 493 -3.29 -20.34 -14.96
C ASN A 493 -2.31 -19.70 -15.95
N TYR A 494 -2.51 -18.42 -16.25
CA TYR A 494 -1.57 -17.67 -17.09
C TYR A 494 -0.21 -17.53 -16.42
N PHE A 495 -0.19 -17.34 -15.12
CA PHE A 495 1.01 -17.27 -14.30
C PHE A 495 1.81 -18.57 -14.35
N GLU A 496 1.14 -19.73 -14.27
CA GLU A 496 1.80 -21.03 -14.35
C GLU A 496 2.27 -21.39 -15.74
N ALA A 497 1.49 -21.10 -16.77
CA ALA A 497 1.93 -21.30 -18.14
C ALA A 497 3.24 -20.55 -18.44
N MET A 498 3.45 -19.41 -17.82
CA MET A 498 4.72 -18.68 -17.88
C MET A 498 5.85 -19.39 -17.11
N PHE A 499 5.53 -20.11 -16.01
CA PHE A 499 6.52 -20.88 -15.25
C PHE A 499 6.85 -22.23 -15.88
N ASP A 500 5.85 -22.94 -16.41
CA ASP A 500 6.02 -24.24 -17.05
C ASP A 500 6.89 -24.17 -18.32
N LEU A 501 6.98 -23.02 -18.96
CA LEU A 501 7.91 -22.79 -20.05
C LEU A 501 9.37 -22.81 -19.60
N GLY A 502 9.63 -22.97 -18.27
CA GLY A 502 10.98 -23.18 -17.72
C GLY A 502 11.94 -22.01 -17.89
N GLU A 503 11.47 -20.93 -18.44
CA GLU A 503 12.23 -19.76 -18.74
C GLU A 503 11.64 -18.61 -17.94
N ASN A 504 12.43 -18.07 -17.03
CA ASN A 504 12.14 -16.83 -16.32
C ASN A 504 12.13 -15.64 -17.31
N HIS A 505 11.21 -15.65 -18.26
CA HIS A 505 11.11 -14.61 -19.29
C HIS A 505 10.87 -13.21 -18.71
N TRP A 506 10.39 -13.12 -17.48
CA TRP A 506 10.27 -11.85 -16.75
C TRP A 506 11.56 -11.37 -16.11
N SER A 507 12.50 -12.29 -15.80
CA SER A 507 13.60 -11.96 -14.90
C SER A 507 14.90 -11.62 -15.62
N ASP A 508 15.09 -12.04 -16.85
CA ASP A 508 16.43 -12.10 -17.43
C ASP A 508 16.71 -11.06 -18.51
N ASP A 509 15.71 -10.43 -19.12
CA ASP A 509 15.94 -9.40 -20.13
C ASP A 509 14.95 -8.22 -20.05
N TYR A 510 15.20 -7.31 -19.11
CA TYR A 510 14.45 -6.05 -19.00
C TYR A 510 14.75 -5.06 -20.12
N ASP A 511 15.74 -5.35 -20.95
CA ASP A 511 16.02 -4.64 -22.18
C ASP A 511 15.30 -5.27 -23.39
N ASP A 512 14.58 -6.40 -23.20
CA ASP A 512 13.70 -6.95 -24.24
C ASP A 512 12.59 -5.94 -24.55
N PRO A 513 12.48 -5.51 -25.81
CA PRO A 513 11.45 -4.55 -26.21
C PRO A 513 10.01 -4.99 -25.86
N ARG A 514 9.73 -6.29 -25.77
CA ARG A 514 8.42 -6.84 -25.41
C ARG A 514 8.12 -6.62 -23.91
N THR A 515 9.10 -6.87 -23.05
CA THR A 515 9.00 -6.60 -21.60
C THR A 515 8.81 -5.11 -21.35
N ILE A 516 9.58 -4.27 -22.04
CA ILE A 516 9.43 -2.82 -21.97
C ILE A 516 8.03 -2.38 -22.37
N GLN A 517 7.53 -2.89 -23.50
CA GLN A 517 6.17 -2.58 -23.98
C GLN A 517 5.09 -2.95 -22.96
N ILE A 518 5.17 -4.12 -22.35
CA ILE A 518 4.20 -4.58 -21.33
C ILE A 518 4.20 -3.65 -20.13
N ASN A 519 5.38 -3.28 -19.64
CA ASN A 519 5.52 -2.37 -18.51
C ASN A 519 5.02 -0.97 -18.87
N GLU A 520 5.32 -0.46 -20.06
CA GLU A 520 4.82 0.83 -20.55
C GLU A 520 3.30 0.86 -20.65
N GLU A 521 2.66 -0.20 -21.17
CA GLU A 521 1.20 -0.30 -21.25
C GLU A 521 0.56 -0.28 -19.86
N PHE A 522 1.09 -1.04 -18.91
CA PHE A 522 0.61 -1.08 -17.54
C PHE A 522 0.71 0.28 -16.83
N LEU A 523 1.88 0.90 -16.89
CA LEU A 523 2.14 2.20 -16.27
C LEU A 523 1.32 3.32 -16.90
N ALA A 524 1.19 3.31 -18.24
CA ALA A 524 0.36 4.27 -18.96
C ALA A 524 -1.12 4.13 -18.61
N TYR A 525 -1.60 2.91 -18.43
CA TYR A 525 -2.97 2.65 -18.00
C TYR A 525 -3.23 3.21 -16.60
N HIS A 526 -2.39 2.91 -15.63
CA HIS A 526 -2.49 3.43 -14.27
C HIS A 526 -2.49 4.97 -14.24
N LEU A 527 -1.54 5.59 -14.93
CA LEU A 527 -1.52 7.05 -15.05
C LEU A 527 -2.75 7.60 -15.78
N GLY A 528 -3.29 6.85 -16.73
CA GLY A 528 -4.54 7.19 -17.40
C GLY A 528 -5.72 7.29 -16.44
N LEU A 529 -5.84 6.34 -15.49
CA LEU A 529 -6.87 6.37 -14.44
C LEU A 529 -6.67 7.57 -13.50
N ILE A 530 -5.44 7.81 -13.07
CA ILE A 530 -5.07 8.97 -12.24
C ILE A 530 -5.39 10.27 -12.96
N ALA A 531 -4.98 10.39 -14.22
CA ALA A 531 -5.23 11.58 -15.06
C ALA A 531 -6.71 11.85 -15.26
N ARG A 532 -7.54 10.79 -15.45
CA ARG A 532 -8.99 10.91 -15.53
C ARG A 532 -9.57 11.53 -14.25
N ASN A 533 -9.14 11.05 -13.09
CA ASN A 533 -9.61 11.56 -11.81
C ASN A 533 -9.19 13.02 -11.58
N PHE A 534 -7.96 13.38 -11.93
CA PHE A 534 -7.48 14.76 -11.88
C PHE A 534 -8.26 15.69 -12.80
N ARG A 535 -8.44 15.31 -14.05
CA ARG A 535 -9.20 16.11 -15.04
C ARG A 535 -10.62 16.40 -14.55
N ASP A 536 -11.31 15.36 -14.06
CA ASP A 536 -12.72 15.48 -13.66
C ASP A 536 -12.89 16.23 -12.34
N SER A 537 -11.86 16.25 -11.49
CA SER A 537 -11.83 16.99 -10.22
C SER A 537 -11.27 18.41 -10.32
N LYS A 538 -10.90 18.86 -11.51
CA LYS A 538 -10.27 20.18 -11.74
C LYS A 538 -8.93 20.35 -11.03
N TYR A 539 -8.13 19.28 -10.98
CA TYR A 539 -6.76 19.36 -10.48
C TYR A 539 -5.92 20.35 -11.30
N PRO A 540 -4.97 21.09 -10.67
CA PRO A 540 -4.27 22.18 -11.36
C PRO A 540 -3.31 21.77 -12.46
N VAL A 541 -2.80 20.55 -12.41
CA VAL A 541 -1.80 20.06 -13.37
C VAL A 541 -2.49 19.15 -14.39
N ASP A 542 -2.22 19.37 -15.66
CA ASP A 542 -2.72 18.51 -16.73
C ASP A 542 -1.77 17.34 -16.96
N PHE A 543 -2.21 16.13 -16.58
CA PHE A 543 -1.51 14.87 -16.85
C PHE A 543 -1.92 14.23 -18.19
N GLY A 544 -2.79 14.89 -18.96
CA GLY A 544 -3.38 14.34 -20.16
C GLY A 544 -4.76 13.73 -19.93
N THR A 545 -5.21 12.93 -20.88
CA THR A 545 -6.50 12.25 -20.83
C THR A 545 -6.30 10.75 -20.74
N TYR A 546 -7.33 10.04 -20.29
CA TYR A 546 -7.35 8.57 -20.29
C TYR A 546 -7.02 8.02 -21.69
N GLY A 547 -5.99 7.17 -21.78
CA GLY A 547 -5.48 6.60 -23.03
C GLY A 547 -4.64 7.52 -23.92
N ALA A 548 -4.46 8.81 -23.57
CA ALA A 548 -3.66 9.77 -24.32
C ALA A 548 -2.93 10.72 -23.39
N LEU A 549 -1.81 10.26 -22.83
CA LEU A 549 -1.01 11.01 -21.87
C LEU A 549 -0.22 12.13 -22.58
N ASN A 550 -0.15 13.30 -21.93
CA ASN A 550 0.70 14.40 -22.35
C ASN A 550 2.19 14.10 -22.11
N GLU A 551 3.09 15.04 -22.41
CA GLU A 551 4.53 14.89 -22.23
C GLU A 551 4.91 14.55 -20.79
N LEU A 552 4.25 15.15 -19.80
CA LEU A 552 4.50 14.86 -18.37
C LEU A 552 4.16 13.41 -18.05
N GLY A 553 3.00 12.91 -18.49
CA GLY A 553 2.60 11.51 -18.29
C GLY A 553 3.57 10.53 -18.97
N GLN A 554 4.00 10.84 -20.20
CA GLN A 554 4.99 10.02 -20.90
C GLN A 554 6.34 9.97 -20.17
N ASN A 555 6.76 11.08 -19.56
CA ASN A 555 7.97 11.10 -18.74
C ASN A 555 7.84 10.27 -17.47
N LEU A 556 6.67 10.27 -16.84
CA LEU A 556 6.36 9.42 -15.68
C LEU A 556 6.38 7.94 -16.07
N VAL A 557 5.79 7.56 -17.20
CA VAL A 557 5.84 6.18 -17.72
C VAL A 557 7.30 5.73 -17.91
N ARG A 558 8.13 6.53 -18.57
CA ARG A 558 9.55 6.21 -18.72
C ARG A 558 10.26 6.03 -17.39
N LEU A 559 9.97 6.88 -16.42
CA LEU A 559 10.53 6.78 -15.09
C LEU A 559 10.12 5.47 -14.39
N GLY A 560 8.87 5.06 -14.50
CA GLY A 560 8.39 3.78 -13.99
C GLY A 560 9.06 2.59 -14.65
N VAL A 561 9.30 2.62 -15.97
CA VAL A 561 10.08 1.58 -16.68
C VAL A 561 11.51 1.52 -16.15
N GLU A 562 12.16 2.66 -15.93
CA GLU A 562 13.50 2.68 -15.32
C GLU A 562 13.50 2.12 -13.89
N HIS A 563 12.40 2.30 -13.14
CA HIS A 563 12.20 1.65 -11.85
C HIS A 563 12.22 0.12 -12.01
N PHE A 564 11.40 -0.43 -12.88
CA PHE A 564 11.38 -1.88 -13.11
C PHE A 564 12.73 -2.42 -13.55
N LYS A 565 13.44 -1.75 -14.45
CA LYS A 565 14.79 -2.12 -14.84
C LYS A 565 15.76 -2.13 -13.66
N MET A 566 15.66 -1.13 -12.78
CA MET A 566 16.56 -1.00 -11.64
C MET A 566 16.40 -2.14 -10.64
N LEU A 567 15.21 -2.69 -10.49
CA LEU A 567 14.95 -3.84 -9.63
C LEU A 567 15.74 -5.09 -10.05
N HIS A 568 16.22 -5.15 -11.29
CA HIS A 568 16.93 -6.26 -11.90
C HIS A 568 18.42 -6.02 -12.17
N LEU A 569 18.94 -4.83 -11.84
CA LEU A 569 20.37 -4.49 -12.04
C LEU A 569 21.35 -5.28 -11.17
N LEU A 570 20.84 -6.03 -10.19
CA LEU A 570 21.68 -6.87 -9.36
C LEU A 570 21.94 -8.20 -10.08
N ASP A 571 23.06 -8.25 -10.86
CA ASP A 571 23.51 -9.51 -11.43
C ASP A 571 23.67 -10.57 -10.34
N PRO A 572 22.84 -11.61 -10.39
CA PRO A 572 22.88 -12.70 -9.44
C PRO A 572 24.21 -13.43 -9.37
N ASN A 573 24.96 -13.42 -10.40
CA ASN A 573 26.21 -14.16 -10.53
C ASN A 573 27.43 -13.30 -10.19
N SER A 574 27.24 -12.02 -9.87
CA SER A 574 28.36 -11.15 -9.48
C SER A 574 28.96 -11.60 -8.16
N PRO A 575 30.26 -11.86 -8.08
CA PRO A 575 30.93 -12.22 -6.82
C PRO A 575 30.88 -11.11 -5.77
N ASN A 576 30.54 -9.89 -6.15
CA ASN A 576 30.40 -8.72 -5.27
C ASN A 576 28.93 -8.47 -4.85
N ALA A 577 27.97 -9.30 -5.26
CA ALA A 577 26.55 -9.12 -5.01
C ALA A 577 26.13 -9.37 -3.54
N SER A 578 27.07 -9.81 -2.67
CA SER A 578 26.74 -10.23 -1.31
C SER A 578 26.16 -9.13 -0.42
N TRP A 579 26.38 -7.85 -0.76
CA TRP A 579 25.94 -6.71 0.04
C TRP A 579 25.26 -5.60 -0.75
N ALA A 580 25.36 -5.64 -2.08
CA ALA A 580 24.64 -4.67 -2.89
C ALA A 580 23.15 -4.95 -2.77
N THR A 581 22.45 -4.05 -2.15
CA THR A 581 20.99 -4.00 -2.19
C THR A 581 20.61 -3.09 -3.36
N PHE A 582 19.39 -3.27 -3.90
CA PHE A 582 18.91 -2.37 -4.95
C PHE A 582 18.93 -0.89 -4.50
N ARG A 583 18.89 -0.64 -3.19
CA ARG A 583 18.98 0.70 -2.59
C ARG A 583 20.34 1.34 -2.75
N ASP A 584 21.40 0.53 -2.87
CA ASP A 584 22.77 1.03 -3.04
C ASP A 584 23.11 1.34 -4.50
N VAL A 585 22.26 0.89 -5.44
CA VAL A 585 22.47 1.02 -6.88
C VAL A 585 21.56 2.11 -7.43
N ILE A 586 22.13 3.08 -8.13
CA ILE A 586 21.38 4.15 -8.79
C ILE A 586 21.82 4.28 -10.23
N PRO A 587 20.95 4.01 -11.21
CA PRO A 587 21.20 4.35 -12.59
C PRO A 587 21.40 5.85 -12.77
N SER A 588 22.39 6.25 -13.57
CA SER A 588 22.70 7.67 -13.79
C SER A 588 21.59 8.45 -14.49
N GLN A 589 20.65 7.76 -15.13
CA GLN A 589 19.48 8.32 -15.80
C GLN A 589 18.35 8.71 -14.84
N ILE A 590 18.34 8.20 -13.60
CA ILE A 590 17.27 8.51 -12.63
C ILE A 590 17.36 9.98 -12.21
N GLN A 591 16.30 10.71 -12.50
CA GLN A 591 16.19 12.14 -12.17
C GLN A 591 14.72 12.56 -12.06
N SER A 592 14.46 13.60 -11.28
CA SER A 592 13.15 14.22 -11.18
C SER A 592 12.69 14.72 -12.56
N ILE A 593 11.46 14.40 -12.92
CA ILE A 593 10.82 14.90 -14.16
C ILE A 593 10.41 16.37 -14.04
N TYR A 594 10.26 16.89 -12.83
CA TYR A 594 9.84 18.28 -12.58
C TYR A 594 11.02 19.24 -12.54
N THR A 595 12.14 18.82 -11.97
CA THR A 595 13.32 19.68 -11.74
C THR A 595 14.54 19.27 -12.56
N GLY A 596 14.55 18.06 -13.14
CA GLY A 596 15.73 17.49 -13.79
C GLY A 596 16.86 17.15 -12.81
N GLN A 597 16.64 17.26 -11.49
CA GLN A 597 17.63 16.94 -10.49
C GLN A 597 17.91 15.42 -10.48
N LYS A 598 19.17 15.06 -10.59
CA LYS A 598 19.60 13.65 -10.53
C LYS A 598 19.68 13.16 -9.09
N ALA A 599 19.25 11.92 -8.88
CA ALA A 599 19.49 11.21 -7.65
C ALA A 599 20.99 11.01 -7.43
N VAL A 600 21.41 10.87 -6.19
CA VAL A 600 22.79 10.58 -5.79
C VAL A 600 22.87 9.20 -5.14
N PRO A 601 24.01 8.50 -5.23
CA PRO A 601 24.22 7.26 -4.50
C PRO A 601 24.08 7.48 -2.98
N LEU A 602 23.69 6.44 -2.27
CA LEU A 602 23.74 6.48 -0.81
C LEU A 602 25.13 6.90 -0.33
N PRO A 603 25.22 7.79 0.67
CA PRO A 603 26.52 8.26 1.19
C PRO A 603 27.34 7.16 1.85
N LYS A 604 26.70 6.06 2.25
CA LYS A 604 27.29 4.80 2.72
C LYS A 604 26.33 3.65 2.43
N PRO A 605 26.81 2.40 2.35
CA PRO A 605 25.96 1.24 2.10
C PRO A 605 24.76 1.19 3.06
N TRP A 606 23.59 0.82 2.54
CA TRP A 606 22.33 0.73 3.31
C TRP A 606 22.50 -0.06 4.62
N LEU A 607 23.24 -1.15 4.59
CA LEU A 607 23.46 -2.00 5.74
C LEU A 607 24.14 -1.29 6.92
N HIS A 608 24.91 -0.23 6.65
CA HIS A 608 25.62 0.57 7.65
C HIS A 608 24.89 1.86 8.02
N LEU A 609 23.78 2.19 7.33
CA LEU A 609 22.92 3.30 7.71
C LEU A 609 22.10 2.92 8.94
N LYS A 610 22.00 3.84 9.87
CA LYS A 610 21.21 3.69 11.09
C LYS A 610 19.99 4.62 11.05
N PRO A 611 18.90 4.29 11.75
CA PRO A 611 17.71 5.16 11.79
C PRO A 611 17.99 6.59 12.29
N GLU A 612 18.98 6.75 13.16
CA GLU A 612 19.40 8.05 13.70
C GLU A 612 20.30 8.87 12.77
N ASP A 613 20.81 8.31 11.69
CA ASP A 613 21.64 9.03 10.73
C ASP A 613 20.84 10.18 10.08
N ASP A 614 21.48 11.34 9.97
CA ASP A 614 20.98 12.46 9.18
C ASP A 614 21.39 12.28 7.71
N LEU A 615 20.48 11.74 6.91
CA LEU A 615 20.73 11.44 5.50
C LEU A 615 21.07 12.72 4.70
N VAL A 616 20.40 13.83 4.98
CA VAL A 616 20.60 15.10 4.27
C VAL A 616 22.00 15.65 4.56
N ALA A 617 22.41 15.63 5.82
CA ALA A 617 23.77 16.05 6.20
C ALA A 617 24.85 15.16 5.57
N LEU A 618 24.63 13.84 5.55
CA LEU A 618 25.54 12.89 4.90
C LEU A 618 25.65 13.11 3.37
N CYS A 619 24.54 13.35 2.70
CA CYS A 619 24.52 13.67 1.26
C CYS A 619 25.23 14.99 0.97
N THR A 620 24.97 16.01 1.78
CA THR A 620 25.62 17.34 1.67
C THR A 620 27.14 17.22 1.79
N ALA A 621 27.62 16.48 2.79
CA ALA A 621 29.05 16.25 3.01
C ALA A 621 29.69 15.48 1.84
N LYS A 622 29.02 14.44 1.31
CA LYS A 622 29.49 13.69 0.16
C LYS A 622 29.60 14.56 -1.08
N LEU A 623 28.58 15.34 -1.40
CA LEU A 623 28.59 16.22 -2.57
C LEU A 623 29.65 17.33 -2.48
N ALA A 624 30.00 17.76 -1.27
CA ALA A 624 31.10 18.70 -1.06
C ALA A 624 32.45 18.04 -1.35
N SER A 625 32.68 16.82 -0.85
CA SER A 625 33.93 16.08 -1.09
C SER A 625 34.12 15.72 -2.57
N ASP A 626 33.07 15.39 -3.28
CA ASP A 626 33.12 15.01 -4.72
C ASP A 626 33.41 16.23 -5.62
N LYS A 627 33.26 17.47 -5.11
CA LYS A 627 33.64 18.70 -5.84
C LYS A 627 35.08 19.11 -5.64
N GLU A 628 35.77 18.58 -4.64
CA GLU A 628 37.17 18.86 -4.34
C GLU A 628 38.14 17.90 -5.06
N VAL A 629 37.62 16.87 -5.71
CA VAL A 629 38.34 15.91 -6.56
C VAL A 629 38.12 16.26 -8.04
#